data_35a8c60420ebd363b1e2600166f1391e
#
_entry.id   35a8c60420ebd363b1e2600166f1391e
#
_cell.length_a   1.000
_cell.length_b   1.000
_cell.length_c   1.000
_cell.angle_alpha   90.00
_cell.angle_beta   90.00
_cell.angle_gamma   90.00
#
_symmetry.space_group_name_H-M   'P 1'
#
loop_
_entity.id
_entity.type
_entity.pdbx_description
1 polymer ?
#
loop_
_entity_poly.entity_id
_entity_poly.type
_entity_poly.pdbx_seq_one_letter_code
_entity_poly.pdbx_strand_id
1 'polypeptide(L)'
;MKAFTFLGTGDYQAVTYYWSDAEGERKCQTHLFPEAVARIFEPEKVLVFVTPSARDYRPPKGERCACCGQILSEPEEEKTYCDVLRERLGDQVEFVEIPEGRSEQELWEIFDRVASVVSEKETILLDITHAFRSIPMVVFAIAAYLRRTK
;
A
#
# COMPACT_ATOMS: atom_id res chain seq x y z
N MET A 1 7.66 -8.28 11.69
CA MET A 1 7.00 -6.98 11.39
C MET A 1 6.20 -7.12 10.11
N LYS A 2 4.95 -6.65 10.10
CA LYS A 2 4.11 -6.51 8.90
C LYS A 2 4.03 -5.04 8.46
N ALA A 3 3.92 -4.80 7.17
CA ALA A 3 3.62 -3.48 6.64
C ALA A 3 2.16 -3.41 6.17
N PHE A 4 1.47 -2.35 6.53
CA PHE A 4 0.11 -2.03 6.09
C PHE A 4 0.18 -0.82 5.17
N THR A 5 -0.30 -0.97 3.95
CA THR A 5 -0.27 0.06 2.93
C THR A 5 -1.57 0.08 2.13
N PHE A 6 -1.80 1.11 1.36
CA PHE A 6 -3.02 1.31 0.60
C PHE A 6 -2.70 1.54 -0.87
N LEU A 7 -3.60 1.14 -1.72
CA LEU A 7 -3.53 1.36 -3.15
C LEU A 7 -4.73 2.20 -3.59
N GLY A 8 -4.46 3.23 -4.38
CA GLY A 8 -5.48 4.10 -4.95
C GLY A 8 -5.62 3.91 -6.46
N THR A 9 -6.40 4.78 -7.09
CA THR A 9 -6.73 4.78 -8.53
C THR A 9 -6.00 5.88 -9.30
N GLY A 10 -4.79 6.23 -8.90
CA GLY A 10 -3.98 7.26 -9.57
C GLY A 10 -3.12 6.70 -10.70
N ASP A 11 -2.78 7.56 -11.66
CA ASP A 11 -1.74 7.27 -12.66
C ASP A 11 -0.37 7.64 -12.06
N TYR A 12 0.21 6.70 -11.32
CA TYR A 12 1.42 6.94 -10.54
C TYR A 12 2.65 6.97 -11.43
N GLN A 13 3.53 7.93 -11.14
CA GLN A 13 4.83 8.04 -11.80
C GLN A 13 5.93 7.48 -10.90
N ALA A 14 6.95 6.88 -11.50
CA ALA A 14 8.09 6.37 -10.76
C ALA A 14 8.92 7.50 -10.16
N VAL A 15 9.12 7.41 -8.86
CA VAL A 15 10.02 8.28 -8.09
C VAL A 15 11.01 7.44 -7.31
N THR A 16 12.11 8.04 -6.88
CA THR A 16 13.04 7.36 -5.97
C THR A 16 12.68 7.71 -4.54
N TYR A 17 12.26 6.70 -3.79
CA TYR A 17 12.02 6.80 -2.35
C TYR A 17 13.32 6.57 -1.60
N TYR A 18 13.57 7.39 -0.58
CA TYR A 18 14.75 7.32 0.27
C TYR A 18 14.34 7.12 1.71
N TRP A 19 15.11 6.30 2.41
CA TRP A 19 15.05 6.16 3.85
C TRP A 19 16.46 6.20 4.41
N SER A 20 16.67 6.98 5.48
CA SER A 20 17.95 7.08 6.15
C SER A 20 17.76 6.89 7.65
N ASP A 21 18.51 5.98 8.23
CA ASP A 21 18.54 5.69 9.66
C ASP A 21 20.01 5.46 10.13
N ALA A 22 20.17 4.97 11.37
CA ALA A 22 21.50 4.67 11.92
C ALA A 22 22.23 3.53 11.19
N GLU A 23 21.51 2.69 10.44
CA GLU A 23 22.06 1.57 9.67
C GLU A 23 22.51 1.99 8.27
N GLY A 24 22.08 3.17 7.80
CA GLY A 24 22.45 3.72 6.50
C GLY A 24 21.29 4.24 5.66
N GLU A 25 21.57 4.47 4.37
CA GLU A 25 20.59 4.92 3.40
C GLU A 25 20.08 3.73 2.57
N ARG A 26 18.76 3.63 2.43
CA ARG A 26 18.09 2.69 1.53
C ARG A 26 17.27 3.46 0.53
N LYS A 27 17.17 2.95 -0.70
CA LYS A 27 16.42 3.60 -1.77
C LYS A 27 15.73 2.59 -2.66
N CYS A 28 14.59 2.99 -3.21
CA CYS A 28 13.84 2.21 -4.19
C CYS A 28 13.21 3.15 -5.23
N GLN A 29 13.45 2.89 -6.50
CA GLN A 29 12.77 3.60 -7.59
C GLN A 29 11.58 2.75 -8.06
N THR A 30 10.39 3.27 -7.90
CA THR A 30 9.14 2.61 -8.32
C THR A 30 8.00 3.63 -8.43
N HIS A 31 6.96 3.29 -9.17
CA HIS A 31 5.70 4.03 -9.17
C HIS A 31 4.70 3.49 -8.12
N LEU A 32 4.98 2.34 -7.49
CA LEU A 32 4.11 1.72 -6.50
C LEU A 32 4.73 1.78 -5.10
N PHE A 33 4.16 2.63 -4.24
CA PHE A 33 4.67 2.81 -2.89
C PHE A 33 4.70 1.52 -2.04
N PRO A 34 3.74 0.58 -2.16
CA PRO A 34 3.85 -0.73 -1.48
C PRO A 34 5.13 -1.50 -1.83
N GLU A 35 5.62 -1.39 -3.07
CA GLU A 35 6.90 -1.98 -3.46
C GLU A 35 8.07 -1.26 -2.77
N ALA A 36 8.04 0.08 -2.70
CA ALA A 36 9.07 0.83 -1.98
C ALA A 36 9.12 0.44 -0.49
N VAL A 37 7.96 0.28 0.15
CA VAL A 37 7.87 -0.20 1.54
C VAL A 37 8.49 -1.59 1.69
N ALA A 38 8.18 -2.51 0.77
CA ALA A 38 8.73 -3.86 0.78
C ALA A 38 10.25 -3.88 0.66
N ARG A 39 10.81 -3.07 -0.26
CA ARG A 39 12.25 -3.03 -0.56
C ARG A 39 13.08 -2.28 0.48
N ILE A 40 12.48 -1.25 1.10
CA ILE A 40 13.20 -0.38 2.06
C ILE A 40 13.17 -0.99 3.46
N PHE A 41 12.02 -1.49 3.90
CA PHE A 41 11.82 -1.94 5.29
C PHE A 41 11.84 -3.47 5.46
N GLU A 42 11.84 -4.23 4.37
CA GLU A 42 11.92 -5.69 4.34
C GLU A 42 10.98 -6.38 5.35
N PRO A 43 9.68 -6.03 5.39
CA PRO A 43 8.73 -6.67 6.28
C PRO A 43 8.51 -8.13 5.86
N GLU A 44 8.11 -8.98 6.80
CA GLU A 44 7.72 -10.37 6.51
C GLU A 44 6.55 -10.47 5.53
N LYS A 45 5.60 -9.54 5.68
CA LYS A 45 4.42 -9.40 4.81
C LYS A 45 4.08 -7.93 4.59
N VAL A 46 3.64 -7.63 3.37
CA VAL A 46 3.03 -6.36 2.98
C VAL A 46 1.55 -6.60 2.73
N LEU A 47 0.70 -6.12 3.62
CA LEU A 47 -0.74 -6.15 3.44
C LEU A 47 -1.17 -4.88 2.72
N VAL A 48 -1.67 -5.05 1.52
CA VAL A 48 -2.14 -3.95 0.68
C VAL A 48 -3.67 -3.89 0.77
N PHE A 49 -4.19 -2.88 1.42
CA PHE A 49 -5.62 -2.65 1.50
C PHE A 49 -6.11 -2.02 0.20
N VAL A 50 -7.05 -2.67 -0.45
CA VAL A 50 -7.57 -2.28 -1.76
C VAL A 50 -9.08 -2.17 -1.73
N THR A 51 -9.61 -1.07 -2.27
CA THR A 51 -11.03 -0.96 -2.56
C THR A 51 -11.34 -1.66 -3.89
N PRO A 52 -12.60 -2.02 -4.18
CA PRO A 52 -12.98 -2.57 -5.49
C PRO A 52 -12.50 -1.69 -6.66
N SER A 53 -12.65 -0.37 -6.55
CA SER A 53 -12.16 0.56 -7.57
C SER A 53 -10.65 0.49 -7.77
N ALA A 54 -9.88 0.38 -6.70
CA ALA A 54 -8.41 0.32 -6.77
C ALA A 54 -7.93 -1.06 -7.25
N ARG A 55 -8.60 -2.15 -6.84
CA ARG A 55 -8.30 -3.51 -7.28
C ARG A 55 -8.40 -3.65 -8.79
N ASP A 56 -9.47 -3.10 -9.36
CA ASP A 56 -9.80 -3.27 -10.78
C ASP A 56 -9.21 -2.16 -11.67
N TYR A 57 -8.51 -1.20 -11.07
CA TYR A 57 -7.90 -0.08 -11.78
C TYR A 57 -6.76 -0.54 -12.69
N ARG A 58 -6.84 -0.16 -13.97
CA ARG A 58 -5.81 -0.39 -14.97
C ARG A 58 -5.19 0.94 -15.37
N PRO A 59 -3.92 1.17 -15.07
CA PRO A 59 -3.27 2.43 -15.42
C PRO A 59 -3.17 2.54 -16.96
N PRO A 60 -3.57 3.67 -17.55
CA PRO A 60 -3.56 3.84 -19.01
C PRO A 60 -2.15 4.05 -19.57
N LYS A 61 -1.18 4.29 -18.71
CA LYS A 61 0.22 4.55 -19.07
C LYS A 61 1.13 3.58 -18.35
N GLY A 62 2.21 3.18 -19.04
CA GLY A 62 3.29 2.42 -18.43
C GLY A 62 4.03 3.23 -17.36
N GLU A 63 4.95 2.57 -16.69
CA GLU A 63 5.77 3.21 -15.66
C GLU A 63 6.67 4.29 -16.29
N ARG A 64 6.56 5.52 -15.79
CA ARG A 64 7.34 6.66 -16.25
C ARG A 64 8.07 7.32 -15.10
N CYS A 65 9.29 7.76 -15.35
CA CYS A 65 10.06 8.55 -14.39
C CYS A 65 9.42 9.93 -14.19
N ALA A 66 9.15 10.31 -12.96
CA ALA A 66 8.58 11.61 -12.62
C ALA A 66 9.54 12.78 -12.92
N CYS A 67 10.86 12.56 -12.86
CA CYS A 67 11.85 13.62 -13.03
C CYS A 67 12.13 13.99 -14.49
N CYS A 68 12.07 13.02 -15.42
CA CYS A 68 12.46 13.22 -16.80
C CYS A 68 11.44 12.71 -17.83
N GLY A 69 10.36 12.03 -17.38
CA GLY A 69 9.34 11.46 -18.24
C GLY A 69 9.76 10.22 -19.02
N GLN A 70 10.98 9.70 -18.77
CA GLN A 70 11.46 8.49 -19.43
C GLN A 70 10.53 7.31 -19.15
N ILE A 71 10.20 6.55 -20.20
CA ILE A 71 9.43 5.31 -20.08
C ILE A 71 10.36 4.25 -19.48
N LEU A 72 9.97 3.70 -18.32
CA LEU A 72 10.69 2.63 -17.62
C LEU A 72 10.08 1.26 -17.94
N SER A 73 8.76 1.22 -18.15
CA SER A 73 8.06 0.07 -18.71
C SER A 73 6.88 0.51 -19.56
N GLU A 74 6.62 -0.22 -20.63
CA GLU A 74 5.43 0.02 -21.48
C GLU A 74 4.16 -0.36 -20.72
N PRO A 75 3.00 0.28 -21.05
CA PRO A 75 1.73 -0.09 -20.46
C PRO A 75 1.35 -1.51 -20.86
N GLU A 76 0.99 -2.31 -19.90
CA GLU A 76 0.34 -3.59 -20.13
C GLU A 76 -1.17 -3.39 -19.94
N GLU A 77 -1.90 -3.26 -21.04
CA GLU A 77 -3.32 -2.82 -21.06
C GLU A 77 -4.25 -3.67 -20.18
N GLU A 78 -3.87 -4.91 -19.89
CA GLU A 78 -4.67 -5.84 -19.10
C GLU A 78 -4.26 -5.91 -17.62
N LYS A 79 -3.09 -5.39 -17.22
CA LYS A 79 -2.59 -5.50 -15.85
C LYS A 79 -3.11 -4.40 -14.94
N THR A 80 -3.55 -4.82 -13.76
CA THR A 80 -3.82 -3.93 -12.62
C THR A 80 -2.56 -3.69 -11.81
N TYR A 81 -2.57 -2.68 -10.93
CA TYR A 81 -1.48 -2.50 -9.97
C TYR A 81 -1.31 -3.69 -9.02
N CYS A 82 -2.40 -4.38 -8.71
CA CYS A 82 -2.34 -5.61 -7.91
C CYS A 82 -1.57 -6.72 -8.62
N ASP A 83 -1.74 -6.85 -9.94
CA ASP A 83 -1.00 -7.85 -10.73
C ASP A 83 0.49 -7.53 -10.76
N VAL A 84 0.84 -6.26 -10.99
CA VAL A 84 2.23 -5.79 -10.98
C VAL A 84 2.89 -6.03 -9.62
N LEU A 85 2.21 -5.70 -8.52
CA LEU A 85 2.74 -5.95 -7.17
C LEU A 85 2.92 -7.44 -6.89
N ARG A 86 1.97 -8.27 -7.31
CA ARG A 86 2.06 -9.74 -7.15
C ARG A 86 3.25 -10.32 -7.93
N GLU A 87 3.50 -9.84 -9.13
CA GLU A 87 4.65 -10.26 -9.93
C GLU A 87 5.99 -9.84 -9.32
N ARG A 88 6.06 -8.62 -8.75
CA ARG A 88 7.31 -8.06 -8.21
C ARG A 88 7.65 -8.54 -6.80
N LEU A 89 6.63 -8.81 -5.97
CA LEU A 89 6.78 -9.16 -4.56
C LEU A 89 6.43 -10.60 -4.22
N GLY A 90 5.77 -11.33 -5.13
CA GLY A 90 5.40 -12.74 -4.94
C GLY A 90 4.60 -12.97 -3.66
N ASP A 91 5.03 -13.94 -2.87
CA ASP A 91 4.36 -14.32 -1.63
C ASP A 91 4.50 -13.30 -0.49
N GLN A 92 5.34 -12.27 -0.65
CA GLN A 92 5.49 -11.21 0.36
C GLN A 92 4.28 -10.28 0.40
N VAL A 93 3.55 -10.13 -0.72
CA VAL A 93 2.37 -9.27 -0.81
C VAL A 93 1.08 -10.05 -0.57
N GLU A 94 0.17 -9.47 0.20
CA GLU A 94 -1.18 -9.95 0.44
C GLU A 94 -2.17 -8.82 0.25
N PHE A 95 -3.27 -9.07 -0.49
CA PHE A 95 -4.29 -8.05 -0.72
C PHE A 95 -5.47 -8.27 0.21
N VAL A 96 -5.84 -7.22 0.92
CA VAL A 96 -7.00 -7.20 1.82
C VAL A 96 -8.05 -6.27 1.20
N GLU A 97 -9.15 -6.85 0.73
CA GLU A 97 -10.23 -6.06 0.15
C GLU A 97 -11.01 -5.33 1.26
N ILE A 98 -11.19 -4.03 1.08
CA ILE A 98 -11.96 -3.15 1.96
C ILE A 98 -13.00 -2.39 1.15
N PRO A 99 -14.15 -1.99 1.73
CA PRO A 99 -15.12 -1.16 1.04
C PRO A 99 -14.59 0.25 0.73
N GLU A 100 -15.30 1.00 -0.09
CA GLU A 100 -14.90 2.35 -0.54
C GLU A 100 -14.91 3.41 0.59
N GLY A 101 -15.53 3.12 1.72
CA GLY A 101 -15.61 4.04 2.86
C GLY A 101 -16.60 5.19 2.67
N ARG A 102 -17.68 4.96 1.92
CA ARG A 102 -18.69 5.98 1.57
C ARG A 102 -19.82 6.13 2.60
N SER A 103 -19.93 5.20 3.54
CA SER A 103 -20.94 5.19 4.59
C SER A 103 -20.32 4.86 5.95
N GLU A 104 -21.04 5.17 7.02
CA GLU A 104 -20.64 4.80 8.38
C GLU A 104 -20.50 3.28 8.52
N GLN A 105 -21.40 2.52 7.92
CA GLN A 105 -21.34 1.06 7.94
C GLN A 105 -20.08 0.53 7.26
N GLU A 106 -19.71 1.09 6.12
CA GLU A 106 -18.45 0.73 5.43
C GLU A 106 -17.20 1.09 6.24
N LEU A 107 -17.22 2.21 6.99
CA LEU A 107 -16.12 2.57 7.88
C LEU A 107 -15.96 1.57 9.03
N TRP A 108 -17.06 1.06 9.60
CA TRP A 108 -17.02 -0.01 10.60
C TRP A 108 -16.51 -1.33 10.00
N GLU A 109 -16.90 -1.64 8.77
CA GLU A 109 -16.38 -2.82 8.07
C GLU A 109 -14.88 -2.72 7.80
N ILE A 110 -14.38 -1.55 7.42
CA ILE A 110 -12.93 -1.30 7.30
C ILE A 110 -12.25 -1.53 8.66
N PHE A 111 -12.83 -1.01 9.75
CA PHE A 111 -12.32 -1.21 11.09
C PHE A 111 -12.17 -2.70 11.41
N ASP A 112 -13.23 -3.47 11.22
CA ASP A 112 -13.25 -4.91 11.54
C ASP A 112 -12.23 -5.67 10.68
N ARG A 113 -12.10 -5.36 9.39
CA ARG A 113 -11.14 -6.00 8.50
C ARG A 113 -9.69 -5.70 8.89
N VAL A 114 -9.37 -4.43 9.18
CA VAL A 114 -8.02 -4.05 9.64
C VAL A 114 -7.72 -4.69 10.99
N ALA A 115 -8.66 -4.67 11.93
CA ALA A 115 -8.49 -5.25 13.25
C ALA A 115 -8.29 -6.78 13.21
N SER A 116 -8.92 -7.47 12.25
CA SER A 116 -8.83 -8.92 12.11
C SER A 116 -7.46 -9.42 11.64
N VAL A 117 -6.69 -8.59 10.93
CA VAL A 117 -5.36 -8.96 10.41
C VAL A 117 -4.22 -8.58 11.36
N VAL A 118 -4.53 -7.93 12.47
CA VAL A 118 -3.56 -7.55 13.51
C VAL A 118 -3.49 -8.60 14.59
N SER A 119 -2.30 -9.16 14.81
CA SER A 119 -2.04 -10.10 15.91
C SER A 119 -1.57 -9.38 17.18
N GLU A 120 -1.70 -10.03 18.34
CA GLU A 120 -1.18 -9.49 19.59
C GLU A 120 0.34 -9.32 19.56
N LYS A 121 0.82 -8.20 20.10
CA LYS A 121 2.26 -7.86 20.21
C LYS A 121 2.98 -7.77 18.86
N GLU A 122 2.25 -7.60 17.77
CA GLU A 122 2.82 -7.45 16.45
C GLU A 122 3.32 -6.03 16.20
N THR A 123 4.49 -5.90 15.59
CA THR A 123 4.99 -4.60 15.09
C THR A 123 4.42 -4.35 13.71
N ILE A 124 3.74 -3.23 13.53
CA ILE A 124 3.13 -2.81 12.27
C ILE A 124 3.78 -1.53 11.79
N LEU A 125 4.28 -1.53 10.56
CA LEU A 125 4.62 -0.34 9.80
C LEU A 125 3.36 0.12 9.05
N LEU A 126 2.84 1.29 9.40
CA LEU A 126 1.64 1.83 8.77
C LEU A 126 2.01 2.92 7.76
N ASP A 127 1.73 2.67 6.49
CA ASP A 127 1.79 3.65 5.42
C ASP A 127 0.42 4.30 5.20
N ILE A 128 0.39 5.63 5.14
CA ILE A 128 -0.82 6.43 4.91
C ILE A 128 -0.72 7.32 3.66
N THR A 129 0.25 7.04 2.79
CA THR A 129 0.63 7.95 1.68
C THR A 129 -0.43 8.00 0.57
N HIS A 130 -1.00 6.88 0.19
CA HIS A 130 -1.86 6.75 -1.00
C HIS A 130 -3.31 6.33 -0.73
N ALA A 131 -3.78 6.43 0.51
CA ALA A 131 -5.16 6.12 0.82
C ALA A 131 -6.10 7.30 0.56
N PHE A 132 -7.39 7.03 0.27
CA PHE A 132 -8.43 8.07 0.32
C PHE A 132 -8.38 8.75 1.70
N ARG A 133 -8.51 10.06 1.74
CA ARG A 133 -8.25 10.89 2.94
C ARG A 133 -8.93 10.42 4.23
N SER A 134 -10.10 9.80 4.15
CA SER A 134 -10.83 9.27 5.30
C SER A 134 -10.27 7.93 5.81
N ILE A 135 -9.83 7.05 4.93
CA ILE A 135 -9.34 5.71 5.26
C ILE A 135 -8.09 5.75 6.15
N PRO A 136 -7.02 6.54 5.84
CA PRO A 136 -5.86 6.65 6.72
C PRO A 136 -6.21 7.12 8.13
N MET A 137 -7.15 8.05 8.25
CA MET A 137 -7.58 8.55 9.57
C MET A 137 -8.28 7.47 10.39
N VAL A 138 -9.16 6.68 9.73
CA VAL A 138 -9.83 5.54 10.36
C VAL A 138 -8.79 4.50 10.79
N VAL A 139 -7.87 4.13 9.91
CA VAL A 139 -6.83 3.13 10.21
C VAL A 139 -5.88 3.62 11.29
N PHE A 140 -5.53 4.91 11.32
CA PHE A 140 -4.75 5.49 12.41
C PHE A 140 -5.50 5.39 13.75
N ALA A 141 -6.80 5.69 13.77
CA ALA A 141 -7.64 5.54 14.97
C ALA A 141 -7.72 4.08 15.42
N ILE A 142 -7.83 3.14 14.46
CA ILE A 142 -7.80 1.69 14.73
C ILE A 142 -6.46 1.30 15.35
N ALA A 143 -5.34 1.70 14.77
CA ALA A 143 -4.01 1.39 15.29
C ALA A 143 -3.82 1.93 16.71
N ALA A 144 -4.29 3.16 16.98
CA ALA A 144 -4.25 3.74 18.31
C ALA A 144 -5.12 2.98 19.32
N TYR A 145 -6.30 2.50 18.90
CA TYR A 145 -7.17 1.66 19.72
C TYR A 145 -6.54 0.30 20.01
N LEU A 146 -6.06 -0.39 18.98
CA LEU A 146 -5.46 -1.72 19.11
C LEU A 146 -4.20 -1.71 19.97
N ARG A 147 -3.40 -0.63 19.93
CA ARG A 147 -2.24 -0.47 20.81
C ARG A 147 -2.60 -0.55 22.30
N ARG A 148 -3.85 -0.27 22.68
CA ARG A 148 -4.31 -0.31 24.08
C ARG A 148 -5.00 -1.61 24.44
N THR A 149 -5.46 -2.38 23.45
CA THR A 149 -6.32 -3.55 23.66
C THR A 149 -5.65 -4.87 23.27
N LYS A 150 -4.59 -4.82 22.50
CA LYS A 150 -3.75 -5.96 22.09
C LYS A 150 -2.27 -5.66 22.39
#